data_d54aaf7aa1ec771f158c553c20dacec2
#
_entry.id   d54aaf7aa1ec771f158c553c20dacec2
#
_cell.length_a   1.000
_cell.length_b   1.000
_cell.length_c   1.000
_cell.angle_alpha   90.00
_cell.angle_beta   90.00
_cell.angle_gamma   90.00
#
_symmetry.space_group_name_H-M   'P 1'
#
loop_
_entity.id
_entity.type
_entity.pdbx_description
1 polymer ?
#
loop_
_entity_poly.entity_id
_entity_poly.type
_entity_poly.pdbx_seq_one_letter_code
_entity_poly.pdbx_strand_id
1 'polypeptide(L)'
;MSILADVADAIGAYNRVVDEHVQRARTDPAFRKKLMRRWRAIRDSIESVATPTGLKLPRLALPVADDPGEIARYLYGEGLPGNFPFVNAAYSRMYQDAGEEPTRLFAGLGLAEDTNRRFHFLTKHQRSVRLSTAFDGPTLYGLDSDADGVFGKIGEGGVAIDTIEDMQRLYAGFPLDDEHFSVSMTINGPAPIILAMYIAAAKRDPARLRGTIQADILKEVQAQNEIIFPLEASLRFLTDMVEWTTANMPRWYPISISGYHIAEAGATPVQQAAFTLSNGFTYIELFRQRGMDVNRFGPRLSFFLDVGLDIEYLALARVCRKLWAIGLRDVFGADERAQLFKLHTQTSGLSLITDEFKNNLTRTAIELLLAYLNATNSCHSNSADEPFTTPSEEYVRLAAHAQAILLEETGLFKQMMNLFSGSPGMKLVERAVEEGILAEFREIDRLGGVPGAIEHRYQRSQIQAAAHRYEQQINDGTRPIIGLNRYHDPTAQSPAMRVVRTPRKQKQLQLDRLEKFKRRHSARAAPALDELAAVVESGGNVFAKLIETVECCSLGQITSRLHELVGRYRPTI
;
A
#
# COMPACT_ATOMS: atom_id res chain seq x y z
N MET A 1 -23.68 2.84 -15.12
CA MET A 1 -22.50 2.61 -15.99
C MET A 1 -21.28 2.65 -15.10
N SER A 2 -20.33 1.79 -15.34
CA SER A 2 -19.10 1.78 -14.56
C SER A 2 -18.18 2.89 -15.05
N ILE A 3 -17.46 3.53 -14.12
CA ILE A 3 -16.52 4.60 -14.40
C ILE A 3 -15.26 4.14 -15.15
N LEU A 4 -15.01 2.82 -15.22
CA LEU A 4 -13.77 2.26 -15.77
C LEU A 4 -13.70 2.40 -17.31
N ALA A 5 -14.82 2.34 -18.00
CA ALA A 5 -14.87 2.64 -19.44
C ALA A 5 -14.49 4.09 -19.70
N ASP A 6 -15.05 5.04 -18.94
CA ASP A 6 -14.73 6.47 -19.08
C ASP A 6 -13.24 6.74 -18.83
N VAL A 7 -12.64 6.06 -17.82
CA VAL A 7 -11.20 6.14 -17.56
C VAL A 7 -10.38 5.57 -18.73
N ALA A 8 -10.76 4.40 -19.26
CA ALA A 8 -10.06 3.80 -20.40
C ALA A 8 -10.14 4.69 -21.65
N ASP A 9 -11.29 5.30 -21.90
CA ASP A 9 -11.48 6.23 -23.02
C ASP A 9 -10.69 7.52 -22.86
N ALA A 10 -10.64 8.09 -21.65
CA ALA A 10 -9.81 9.25 -21.33
C ALA A 10 -8.32 8.97 -21.56
N ILE A 11 -7.83 7.79 -21.17
CA ILE A 11 -6.45 7.37 -21.42
C ILE A 11 -6.19 7.25 -22.91
N GLY A 12 -7.11 6.62 -23.65
CA GLY A 12 -7.03 6.52 -25.11
C GLY A 12 -7.00 7.88 -25.80
N ALA A 13 -7.84 8.82 -25.35
CA ALA A 13 -7.86 10.19 -25.84
C ALA A 13 -6.54 10.92 -25.55
N TYR A 14 -6.02 10.80 -24.34
CA TYR A 14 -4.74 11.37 -23.96
C TYR A 14 -3.58 10.85 -24.84
N ASN A 15 -3.51 9.53 -25.06
CA ASN A 15 -2.47 8.94 -25.89
C ASN A 15 -2.53 9.47 -27.35
N ARG A 16 -3.73 9.64 -27.91
CA ARG A 16 -3.90 10.27 -29.25
C ARG A 16 -3.36 11.69 -29.28
N VAL A 17 -3.64 12.49 -28.25
CA VAL A 17 -3.11 13.87 -28.14
C VAL A 17 -1.57 13.86 -28.06
N VAL A 18 -0.97 12.90 -27.35
CA VAL A 18 0.49 12.75 -27.32
C VAL A 18 1.02 12.43 -28.72
N ASP A 19 0.39 11.53 -29.45
CA ASP A 19 0.80 11.17 -30.82
C ASP A 19 0.63 12.36 -31.80
N GLU A 20 -0.42 13.15 -31.67
CA GLU A 20 -0.58 14.41 -32.41
C GLU A 20 0.57 15.39 -32.13
N HIS A 21 1.01 15.54 -30.87
CA HIS A 21 2.15 16.37 -30.52
C HIS A 21 3.46 15.82 -31.14
N VAL A 22 3.63 14.51 -31.18
CA VAL A 22 4.77 13.86 -31.85
C VAL A 22 4.78 14.18 -33.34
N GLN A 23 3.65 14.06 -34.03
CA GLN A 23 3.54 14.39 -35.45
C GLN A 23 3.77 15.90 -35.72
N ARG A 24 3.16 16.77 -34.92
CA ARG A 24 3.38 18.23 -35.02
C ARG A 24 4.84 18.62 -34.79
N ALA A 25 5.53 17.96 -33.85
CA ALA A 25 6.95 18.20 -33.62
C ALA A 25 7.80 17.90 -34.86
N ARG A 26 7.39 16.91 -35.68
CA ARG A 26 8.06 16.54 -36.92
C ARG A 26 7.66 17.39 -38.12
N THR A 27 6.42 17.86 -38.21
CA THR A 27 5.84 18.50 -39.40
C THR A 27 5.62 20.00 -39.28
N ASP A 28 5.40 20.56 -38.07
CA ASP A 28 5.13 21.98 -37.81
C ASP A 28 6.40 22.71 -37.34
N PRO A 29 7.04 23.56 -38.16
CA PRO A 29 8.27 24.25 -37.79
C PRO A 29 8.11 25.20 -36.58
N ALA A 30 6.93 25.85 -36.43
CA ALA A 30 6.68 26.77 -35.33
C ALA A 30 6.58 26.03 -34.01
N PHE A 31 5.81 24.92 -33.99
CA PHE A 31 5.71 24.04 -32.82
C PHE A 31 7.07 23.46 -32.45
N ARG A 32 7.81 22.93 -33.43
CA ARG A 32 9.17 22.40 -33.23
C ARG A 32 10.10 23.43 -32.60
N LYS A 33 10.12 24.66 -33.10
CA LYS A 33 10.96 25.74 -32.57
C LYS A 33 10.65 26.02 -31.10
N LYS A 34 9.35 26.06 -30.72
CA LYS A 34 8.90 26.28 -29.34
C LYS A 34 9.30 25.10 -28.45
N LEU A 35 9.09 23.86 -28.93
CA LEU A 35 9.43 22.61 -28.23
C LEU A 35 10.93 22.52 -27.94
N MET A 36 11.77 22.76 -28.97
CA MET A 36 13.22 22.67 -28.84
C MET A 36 13.81 23.79 -27.95
N ARG A 37 13.17 24.97 -27.91
CA ARG A 37 13.54 26.02 -26.95
C ARG A 37 13.22 25.57 -25.52
N ARG A 38 12.03 25.01 -25.26
CA ARG A 38 11.65 24.48 -23.97
C ARG A 38 12.58 23.34 -23.52
N TRP A 39 12.89 22.41 -24.45
CA TRP A 39 13.79 21.30 -24.19
C TRP A 39 15.19 21.77 -23.77
N ARG A 40 15.78 22.73 -24.49
CA ARG A 40 17.07 23.32 -24.12
C ARG A 40 17.02 23.99 -22.74
N ALA A 41 16.01 24.79 -22.48
CA ALA A 41 15.85 25.44 -21.18
C ALA A 41 15.77 24.42 -20.02
N ILE A 42 15.04 23.31 -20.20
CA ILE A 42 14.98 22.22 -19.22
C ILE A 42 16.38 21.63 -19.02
N ARG A 43 17.05 21.23 -20.10
CA ARG A 43 18.36 20.60 -20.04
C ARG A 43 19.39 21.51 -19.36
N ASP A 44 19.37 22.79 -19.70
CA ASP A 44 20.31 23.77 -19.18
C ASP A 44 20.02 24.16 -17.70
N SER A 45 18.82 23.85 -17.18
CA SER A 45 18.43 24.09 -15.79
C SER A 45 18.81 22.94 -14.85
N ILE A 46 19.22 21.78 -15.40
CA ILE A 46 19.55 20.61 -14.55
C ILE A 46 20.91 20.82 -13.91
N GLU A 47 20.90 20.82 -12.58
CA GLU A 47 22.13 20.90 -11.78
C GLU A 47 23.00 19.64 -12.00
N SER A 48 24.30 19.81 -11.97
CA SER A 48 25.27 18.71 -11.95
C SER A 48 25.76 18.44 -10.54
N VAL A 49 25.98 17.17 -10.25
CA VAL A 49 26.55 16.69 -8.99
C VAL A 49 27.84 15.92 -9.27
N ALA A 50 28.84 16.09 -8.43
CA ALA A 50 30.03 15.26 -8.46
C ALA A 50 29.77 13.93 -7.74
N THR A 51 30.07 12.81 -8.41
CA THR A 51 30.06 11.49 -7.77
C THR A 51 31.23 11.38 -6.77
N PRO A 52 31.22 10.41 -5.84
CA PRO A 52 32.35 10.17 -4.94
C PRO A 52 33.67 9.91 -5.68
N THR A 53 33.62 9.43 -6.92
CA THR A 53 34.79 9.18 -7.78
C THR A 53 35.19 10.38 -8.65
N GLY A 54 34.50 11.53 -8.51
CA GLY A 54 34.84 12.78 -9.18
C GLY A 54 34.18 13.02 -10.54
N LEU A 55 33.31 12.12 -11.02
CA LEU A 55 32.56 12.35 -12.25
C LEU A 55 31.48 13.37 -12.02
N LYS A 56 31.27 14.29 -12.98
CA LYS A 56 30.13 15.21 -12.99
C LYS A 56 28.98 14.57 -13.76
N LEU A 57 27.87 14.34 -13.08
CA LEU A 57 26.63 13.82 -13.65
C LEU A 57 25.47 14.81 -13.44
N PRO A 58 24.49 14.88 -14.35
CA PRO A 58 23.27 15.65 -14.10
C PRO A 58 22.46 14.97 -12.99
N ARG A 59 21.80 15.73 -12.12
CA ARG A 59 20.90 15.18 -11.08
C ARG A 59 19.66 14.50 -11.63
N LEU A 60 19.33 14.76 -12.90
CA LEU A 60 18.20 14.18 -13.60
C LEU A 60 18.65 13.66 -14.96
N ALA A 61 18.45 12.39 -15.21
CA ALA A 61 18.65 11.82 -16.54
C ALA A 61 17.50 12.26 -17.47
N LEU A 62 17.85 12.73 -18.64
CA LEU A 62 16.91 13.03 -19.74
C LEU A 62 17.19 12.08 -20.91
N PRO A 63 16.18 11.78 -21.74
CA PRO A 63 16.40 11.03 -22.96
C PRO A 63 17.46 11.69 -23.85
N VAL A 64 18.37 10.90 -24.38
CA VAL A 64 19.28 11.32 -25.43
C VAL A 64 18.54 11.19 -26.76
N ALA A 65 17.89 12.26 -27.20
CA ALA A 65 17.09 12.26 -28.40
C ALA A 65 17.35 13.54 -29.23
N ASP A 66 17.58 13.34 -30.53
CA ASP A 66 17.70 14.42 -31.52
C ASP A 66 16.40 14.61 -32.31
N ASP A 67 15.55 13.57 -32.42
CA ASP A 67 14.25 13.68 -33.06
C ASP A 67 13.28 14.52 -32.21
N PRO A 68 12.74 15.63 -32.72
CA PRO A 68 11.75 16.45 -32.02
C PRO A 68 10.49 15.66 -31.64
N GLY A 69 10.12 14.60 -32.38
CA GLY A 69 9.00 13.74 -32.05
C GLY A 69 9.24 12.94 -30.78
N GLU A 70 10.44 12.39 -30.59
CA GLU A 70 10.80 11.67 -29.34
C GLU A 70 10.85 12.63 -28.14
N ILE A 71 11.34 13.84 -28.33
CA ILE A 71 11.32 14.88 -27.30
C ILE A 71 9.86 15.25 -26.93
N ALA A 72 8.98 15.37 -27.93
CA ALA A 72 7.55 15.61 -27.67
C ALA A 72 6.91 14.43 -26.93
N ARG A 73 7.20 13.20 -27.33
CA ARG A 73 6.71 11.98 -26.67
C ARG A 73 7.10 11.97 -25.19
N TYR A 74 8.34 12.27 -24.90
CA TYR A 74 8.81 12.34 -23.51
C TYR A 74 8.12 13.46 -22.73
N LEU A 75 8.12 14.69 -23.23
CA LEU A 75 7.59 15.85 -22.49
C LEU A 75 6.07 15.80 -22.27
N TYR A 76 5.32 15.21 -23.18
CA TYR A 76 3.86 15.14 -23.11
C TYR A 76 3.35 13.75 -22.69
N GLY A 77 4.08 12.67 -22.92
CA GLY A 77 3.67 11.32 -22.57
C GLY A 77 4.17 10.82 -21.22
N GLU A 78 5.44 11.14 -20.87
CA GLU A 78 6.04 10.72 -19.61
C GLU A 78 6.12 11.88 -18.60
N GLY A 79 6.51 13.06 -19.04
CA GLY A 79 6.77 14.22 -18.21
C GLY A 79 8.08 14.14 -17.42
N LEU A 80 8.47 15.26 -16.81
CA LEU A 80 9.55 15.28 -15.83
C LEU A 80 9.06 14.71 -14.49
N PRO A 81 9.94 14.18 -13.62
CA PRO A 81 9.55 13.83 -12.26
C PRO A 81 8.78 14.97 -11.57
N GLY A 82 7.66 14.67 -10.97
CA GLY A 82 6.78 15.65 -10.33
C GLY A 82 5.86 16.44 -11.27
N ASN A 83 5.88 16.15 -12.59
CA ASN A 83 5.00 16.78 -13.56
C ASN A 83 4.00 15.78 -14.15
N PHE A 84 2.79 16.25 -14.40
CA PHE A 84 1.76 15.45 -15.06
C PHE A 84 2.30 14.85 -16.39
N PRO A 85 2.02 13.57 -16.68
CA PRO A 85 1.20 12.59 -16.00
C PRO A 85 1.93 11.76 -14.91
N PHE A 86 2.98 12.27 -14.31
CA PHE A 86 3.76 11.74 -13.19
C PHE A 86 4.42 10.38 -13.43
N VAL A 87 4.57 9.95 -14.66
CA VAL A 87 5.15 8.63 -15.01
C VAL A 87 6.47 8.40 -14.30
N ASN A 88 7.35 9.38 -14.34
CA ASN A 88 8.72 9.25 -13.85
C ASN A 88 8.84 9.30 -12.31
N ALA A 89 8.01 10.09 -11.65
CA ALA A 89 7.87 10.13 -10.19
C ALA A 89 6.71 11.05 -9.77
N ALA A 90 6.17 10.84 -8.58
CA ALA A 90 5.17 11.73 -7.99
C ALA A 90 5.76 13.10 -7.60
N TYR A 91 7.05 13.18 -7.28
CA TYR A 91 7.74 14.40 -6.85
C TYR A 91 9.06 14.61 -7.60
N SER A 92 9.45 15.88 -7.82
CA SER A 92 10.61 16.24 -8.65
C SER A 92 11.96 15.84 -8.06
N ARG A 93 12.09 15.73 -6.75
CA ARG A 93 13.38 15.50 -6.04
C ARG A 93 13.32 14.32 -5.07
N MET A 94 12.52 13.30 -5.37
CA MET A 94 12.47 12.07 -4.55
C MET A 94 13.89 11.52 -4.35
N TYR A 95 14.21 11.12 -3.12
CA TYR A 95 15.50 10.59 -2.66
C TYR A 95 16.67 11.59 -2.65
N GLN A 96 16.53 12.78 -3.24
CA GLN A 96 17.61 13.77 -3.33
C GLN A 96 17.60 14.80 -2.21
N ASP A 97 16.44 15.08 -1.63
CA ASP A 97 16.32 15.99 -0.48
C ASP A 97 16.65 15.26 0.81
N ALA A 98 17.53 15.88 1.61
CA ALA A 98 17.88 15.32 2.92
C ALA A 98 16.69 15.43 3.88
N GLY A 99 16.21 14.30 4.41
CA GLY A 99 15.26 14.32 5.52
C GLY A 99 14.17 13.26 5.54
N GLU A 100 13.82 12.63 4.43
CA GLU A 100 12.86 11.54 4.45
C GLU A 100 13.51 10.20 4.10
N GLU A 101 13.70 9.35 5.09
CA GLU A 101 14.08 7.96 4.86
C GLU A 101 12.85 7.20 4.34
N PRO A 102 12.91 6.57 3.15
CA PRO A 102 11.78 5.83 2.59
C PRO A 102 11.54 4.50 3.32
N THR A 103 12.46 4.08 4.19
CA THR A 103 12.36 2.83 4.94
C THR A 103 11.20 2.89 5.93
N ARG A 104 10.30 1.90 5.85
CA ARG A 104 9.21 1.69 6.78
C ARG A 104 9.42 0.37 7.50
N LEU A 105 9.29 0.38 8.82
CA LEU A 105 9.58 -0.80 9.65
C LEU A 105 8.27 -1.43 10.11
N PHE A 106 8.04 -2.67 9.70
CA PHE A 106 6.92 -3.49 10.17
C PHE A 106 7.31 -4.24 11.44
N ALA A 107 6.41 -4.24 12.41
CA ALA A 107 6.47 -5.12 13.56
C ALA A 107 5.06 -5.45 14.06
N GLY A 108 4.93 -6.64 14.61
CA GLY A 108 3.74 -7.10 15.28
C GLY A 108 4.02 -8.48 15.85
N LEU A 109 4.10 -8.58 17.17
CA LEU A 109 4.29 -9.85 17.89
C LEU A 109 3.82 -9.69 19.33
N GLY A 110 3.29 -10.74 19.88
CA GLY A 110 2.98 -10.82 21.29
C GLY A 110 1.94 -9.80 21.76
N LEU A 111 2.15 -9.30 22.94
CA LEU A 111 1.33 -8.23 23.51
C LEU A 111 1.84 -6.84 23.07
N ALA A 112 1.06 -5.82 23.35
CA ALA A 112 1.37 -4.44 22.97
C ALA A 112 2.77 -3.99 23.40
N GLU A 113 3.23 -4.38 24.60
CA GLU A 113 4.58 -4.05 25.11
C GLU A 113 5.70 -4.78 24.37
N ASP A 114 5.45 -5.98 23.86
CA ASP A 114 6.46 -6.74 23.11
C ASP A 114 6.72 -6.05 21.78
N THR A 115 5.67 -5.66 21.09
CA THR A 115 5.76 -4.87 19.86
C THR A 115 6.31 -3.47 20.11
N ASN A 116 5.92 -2.80 21.20
CA ASN A 116 6.50 -1.51 21.60
C ASN A 116 8.01 -1.57 21.77
N ARG A 117 8.53 -2.57 22.52
CA ARG A 117 9.98 -2.78 22.67
C ARG A 117 10.67 -3.00 21.32
N ARG A 118 10.03 -3.77 20.43
CA ARG A 118 10.54 -4.00 19.06
C ARG A 118 10.61 -2.69 18.29
N PHE A 119 9.58 -1.86 18.35
CA PHE A 119 9.58 -0.54 17.71
C PHE A 119 10.70 0.35 18.22
N HIS A 120 10.88 0.47 19.53
CA HIS A 120 12.00 1.24 20.12
C HIS A 120 13.37 0.69 19.69
N PHE A 121 13.53 -0.62 19.63
CA PHE A 121 14.77 -1.25 19.15
C PHE A 121 15.08 -0.88 17.70
N LEU A 122 14.08 -1.02 16.81
CA LEU A 122 14.24 -0.77 15.38
C LEU A 122 14.48 0.71 15.04
N THR A 123 13.93 1.63 15.84
CA THR A 123 13.99 3.07 15.55
C THR A 123 15.09 3.83 16.30
N LYS A 124 15.88 3.14 17.10
CA LYS A 124 16.89 3.74 18.02
C LYS A 124 17.82 4.77 17.38
N HIS A 125 18.10 4.63 16.09
CA HIS A 125 19.04 5.49 15.35
C HIS A 125 18.40 6.26 14.21
N GLN A 126 17.06 6.22 14.09
CA GLN A 126 16.34 6.91 13.02
C GLN A 126 16.01 8.35 13.41
N ARG A 127 16.15 9.26 12.45
CA ARG A 127 15.75 10.67 12.60
C ARG A 127 14.25 10.85 12.34
N SER A 128 13.70 10.08 11.42
CA SER A 128 12.28 10.04 11.10
C SER A 128 11.74 8.65 11.38
N VAL A 129 10.76 8.55 12.27
CA VAL A 129 10.22 7.28 12.74
C VAL A 129 8.95 6.95 11.97
N ARG A 130 8.99 5.87 11.19
CA ARG A 130 7.85 5.37 10.40
C ARG A 130 7.54 3.94 10.81
N LEU A 131 6.60 3.78 11.73
CA LEU A 131 6.18 2.48 12.24
C LEU A 131 5.06 1.89 11.38
N SER A 132 5.09 0.57 11.18
CA SER A 132 3.95 -0.19 10.64
C SER A 132 3.60 -1.31 11.61
N THR A 133 2.32 -1.40 11.97
CA THR A 133 1.81 -2.37 12.92
C THR A 133 1.10 -3.49 12.19
N ALA A 134 1.55 -4.73 12.41
CA ALA A 134 0.82 -5.94 12.06
C ALA A 134 0.04 -6.42 13.29
N PHE A 135 -1.24 -6.73 13.11
CA PHE A 135 -2.15 -7.20 14.16
C PHE A 135 -2.33 -8.72 14.08
N ASP A 136 -2.59 -9.34 15.22
CA ASP A 136 -2.84 -10.79 15.29
C ASP A 136 -4.21 -11.18 14.71
N GLY A 137 -4.41 -12.46 14.45
CA GLY A 137 -5.63 -12.97 13.85
C GLY A 137 -6.91 -12.56 14.61
N PRO A 138 -7.00 -12.70 15.94
CA PRO A 138 -8.18 -12.24 16.68
C PRO A 138 -8.49 -10.75 16.42
N THR A 139 -7.49 -9.87 16.48
CA THR A 139 -7.65 -8.44 16.21
C THR A 139 -8.12 -8.18 14.78
N LEU A 140 -7.53 -8.85 13.77
CA LEU A 140 -7.91 -8.72 12.35
C LEU A 140 -9.37 -9.08 12.09
N TYR A 141 -9.90 -10.06 12.84
CA TYR A 141 -11.30 -10.49 12.74
C TYR A 141 -12.26 -9.75 13.71
N GLY A 142 -11.77 -8.71 14.39
CA GLY A 142 -12.59 -7.94 15.33
C GLY A 142 -13.03 -8.73 16.57
N LEU A 143 -12.24 -9.72 16.98
CA LEU A 143 -12.49 -10.59 18.12
C LEU A 143 -11.66 -10.15 19.32
N ASP A 144 -12.24 -10.22 20.50
CA ASP A 144 -11.50 -10.12 21.74
C ASP A 144 -10.67 -11.39 22.00
N SER A 145 -9.59 -11.26 22.76
CA SER A 145 -8.72 -12.39 23.13
C SER A 145 -9.43 -13.47 23.96
N ASP A 146 -10.58 -13.16 24.58
CA ASP A 146 -11.41 -14.12 25.34
C ASP A 146 -12.48 -14.83 24.49
N ALA A 147 -12.52 -14.58 23.17
CA ALA A 147 -13.43 -15.29 22.29
C ALA A 147 -13.08 -16.79 22.18
N ASP A 148 -14.10 -17.60 21.93
CA ASP A 148 -13.94 -19.05 21.83
C ASP A 148 -12.94 -19.45 20.73
N GLY A 149 -12.00 -20.32 21.09
CA GLY A 149 -11.05 -20.93 20.14
C GLY A 149 -9.88 -20.03 19.71
N VAL A 150 -9.75 -18.78 20.20
CA VAL A 150 -8.69 -17.88 19.78
C VAL A 150 -7.44 -17.87 20.65
N PHE A 151 -7.45 -18.49 21.85
CA PHE A 151 -6.34 -18.46 22.81
C PHE A 151 -4.97 -18.80 22.17
N GLY A 152 -4.92 -19.81 21.32
CA GLY A 152 -3.70 -20.22 20.61
C GLY A 152 -3.15 -19.17 19.66
N LYS A 153 -4.00 -18.24 19.19
CA LYS A 153 -3.69 -17.23 18.18
C LYS A 153 -3.33 -15.85 18.75
N ILE A 154 -3.52 -15.63 20.07
CA ILE A 154 -3.22 -14.36 20.73
C ILE A 154 -1.74 -14.02 20.57
N GLY A 155 -1.47 -12.86 19.94
CA GLY A 155 -0.12 -12.36 19.69
C GLY A 155 0.71 -13.17 18.68
N GLU A 156 0.08 -14.07 17.90
CA GLU A 156 0.76 -14.85 16.86
C GLU A 156 0.65 -14.13 15.51
N GLY A 157 1.78 -13.92 14.84
CA GLY A 157 1.84 -13.24 13.53
C GLY A 157 1.53 -11.74 13.57
N GLY A 158 1.28 -11.19 14.75
CA GLY A 158 0.93 -9.79 14.95
C GLY A 158 0.73 -9.46 16.42
N VAL A 159 0.40 -8.20 16.73
CA VAL A 159 0.14 -7.73 18.10
C VAL A 159 -1.34 -7.89 18.46
N ALA A 160 -1.62 -8.38 19.66
CA ALA A 160 -2.97 -8.48 20.22
C ALA A 160 -3.44 -7.10 20.72
N ILE A 161 -4.61 -6.64 20.26
CA ILE A 161 -5.27 -5.39 20.69
C ILE A 161 -6.75 -5.67 20.97
N ASP A 162 -7.12 -5.63 22.21
CA ASP A 162 -8.52 -5.79 22.65
C ASP A 162 -9.16 -4.44 23.01
N THR A 163 -8.36 -3.50 23.54
CA THR A 163 -8.87 -2.28 24.16
C THR A 163 -7.98 -1.06 23.88
N ILE A 164 -8.50 0.12 24.16
CA ILE A 164 -7.74 1.38 24.13
C ILE A 164 -6.48 1.33 25.01
N GLU A 165 -6.47 0.55 26.10
CA GLU A 165 -5.27 0.43 26.96
C GLU A 165 -4.14 -0.33 26.27
N ASP A 166 -4.44 -1.30 25.42
CA ASP A 166 -3.43 -1.98 24.61
C ASP A 166 -2.84 -1.04 23.56
N MET A 167 -3.70 -0.20 22.94
CA MET A 167 -3.23 0.82 22.00
C MET A 167 -2.32 1.86 22.69
N GLN A 168 -2.62 2.27 23.93
CA GLN A 168 -1.76 3.16 24.72
C GLN A 168 -0.40 2.51 25.01
N ARG A 169 -0.37 1.21 25.35
CA ARG A 169 0.88 0.47 25.59
C ARG A 169 1.69 0.30 24.31
N LEU A 170 1.02 0.04 23.19
CA LEU A 170 1.67 -0.17 21.89
C LEU A 170 2.54 1.02 21.47
N TYR A 171 2.05 2.23 21.66
CA TYR A 171 2.76 3.44 21.26
C TYR A 171 3.34 4.23 22.44
N ALA A 172 3.46 3.61 23.61
CA ALA A 172 4.05 4.25 24.79
C ALA A 172 5.47 4.76 24.51
N GLY A 173 5.75 6.01 24.92
CA GLY A 173 7.07 6.64 24.77
C GLY A 173 7.34 7.25 23.39
N PHE A 174 6.44 7.13 22.41
CA PHE A 174 6.58 7.79 21.11
C PHE A 174 5.87 9.15 21.07
N PRO A 175 6.47 10.15 20.37
CA PRO A 175 5.89 11.48 20.21
C PRO A 175 4.85 11.49 19.08
N LEU A 176 3.61 11.04 19.35
CA LEU A 176 2.58 10.77 18.34
C LEU A 176 2.18 11.99 17.50
N ASP A 177 2.41 13.20 17.99
CA ASP A 177 2.09 14.47 17.31
C ASP A 177 3.32 15.21 16.76
N ASP A 178 4.48 14.55 16.72
CA ASP A 178 5.71 15.06 16.11
C ASP A 178 5.64 14.97 14.57
N GLU A 179 6.22 15.95 13.88
CA GLU A 179 6.23 15.99 12.41
C GLU A 179 7.11 14.91 11.77
N HIS A 180 8.07 14.35 12.50
CA HIS A 180 8.96 13.27 12.06
C HIS A 180 8.45 11.89 12.49
N PHE A 181 7.28 11.80 13.12
CA PHE A 181 6.67 10.55 13.55
C PHE A 181 5.44 10.21 12.72
N SER A 182 5.32 8.96 12.28
CA SER A 182 4.11 8.46 11.63
C SER A 182 3.86 6.98 11.91
N VAL A 183 2.60 6.60 11.97
CA VAL A 183 2.20 5.20 12.11
C VAL A 183 1.49 4.70 10.86
N SER A 184 1.59 3.41 10.60
CA SER A 184 0.77 2.71 9.62
C SER A 184 0.15 1.48 10.27
N MET A 185 -1.09 1.20 9.95
CA MET A 185 -1.86 0.10 10.54
C MET A 185 -2.36 -0.82 9.44
N THR A 186 -1.88 -2.07 9.46
CA THR A 186 -2.26 -3.08 8.47
C THR A 186 -3.48 -3.84 8.97
N ILE A 187 -4.65 -3.24 8.80
CA ILE A 187 -5.93 -3.80 9.25
C ILE A 187 -7.07 -3.29 8.34
N ASN A 188 -8.07 -4.12 8.09
CA ASN A 188 -9.13 -3.85 7.12
C ASN A 188 -10.54 -3.92 7.72
N GLY A 189 -11.08 -5.09 8.00
CA GLY A 189 -12.44 -5.25 8.52
C GLY A 189 -12.76 -4.35 9.72
N PRO A 190 -12.03 -4.45 10.84
CA PRO A 190 -12.24 -3.63 12.02
C PRO A 190 -11.46 -2.30 12.01
N ALA A 191 -10.91 -1.88 10.86
CA ALA A 191 -10.09 -0.67 10.75
C ALA A 191 -10.72 0.58 11.38
N PRO A 192 -12.03 0.88 11.21
CA PRO A 192 -12.64 2.04 11.87
C PRO A 192 -12.54 1.97 13.40
N ILE A 193 -12.71 0.80 14.01
CA ILE A 193 -12.64 0.62 15.46
C ILE A 193 -11.20 0.82 15.95
N ILE A 194 -10.23 0.24 15.25
CA ILE A 194 -8.79 0.34 15.60
C ILE A 194 -8.29 1.79 15.45
N LEU A 195 -8.69 2.49 14.40
CA LEU A 195 -8.34 3.91 14.26
C LEU A 195 -8.98 4.78 15.34
N ALA A 196 -10.24 4.50 15.70
CA ALA A 196 -10.90 5.18 16.81
C ALA A 196 -10.15 4.96 18.14
N MET A 197 -9.69 3.71 18.42
CA MET A 197 -8.84 3.42 19.58
C MET A 197 -7.52 4.18 19.54
N TYR A 198 -6.88 4.31 18.38
CA TYR A 198 -5.64 5.06 18.25
C TYR A 198 -5.84 6.56 18.54
N ILE A 199 -6.87 7.17 17.97
CA ILE A 199 -7.20 8.60 18.20
C ILE A 199 -7.47 8.86 19.68
N ALA A 200 -8.33 8.04 20.30
CA ALA A 200 -8.66 8.17 21.70
C ALA A 200 -7.46 7.89 22.64
N ALA A 201 -6.62 6.90 22.28
CA ALA A 201 -5.41 6.55 23.04
C ALA A 201 -4.34 7.64 22.97
N ALA A 202 -4.21 8.31 21.84
CA ALA A 202 -3.20 9.34 21.62
C ALA A 202 -3.38 10.55 22.53
N LYS A 203 -4.61 10.90 22.90
CA LYS A 203 -4.93 12.08 23.71
C LYS A 203 -4.25 13.35 23.19
N ARG A 204 -4.24 13.50 21.88
CA ARG A 204 -3.67 14.63 21.15
C ARG A 204 -4.69 15.20 20.19
N ASP A 205 -4.42 16.40 19.68
CA ASP A 205 -5.21 16.98 18.58
C ASP A 205 -5.12 16.05 17.35
N PRO A 206 -6.24 15.50 16.87
CA PRO A 206 -6.24 14.63 15.68
C PRO A 206 -5.60 15.28 14.45
N ALA A 207 -5.68 16.61 14.34
CA ALA A 207 -5.08 17.35 13.23
C ALA A 207 -3.54 17.26 13.19
N ARG A 208 -2.90 16.91 14.28
CA ARG A 208 -1.44 16.74 14.38
C ARG A 208 -0.99 15.31 14.14
N LEU A 209 -1.87 14.32 14.27
CA LEU A 209 -1.54 12.91 14.06
C LEU A 209 -1.23 12.63 12.59
N ARG A 210 -0.16 11.86 12.35
CA ARG A 210 0.30 11.47 11.01
C ARG A 210 0.30 9.96 10.87
N GLY A 211 -0.20 9.48 9.75
CA GLY A 211 -0.19 8.05 9.50
C GLY A 211 -1.09 7.59 8.38
N THR A 212 -1.25 6.28 8.33
CA THR A 212 -2.07 5.57 7.35
C THR A 212 -2.78 4.41 8.04
N ILE A 213 -4.02 4.14 7.66
CA ILE A 213 -4.66 2.85 7.94
C ILE A 213 -5.00 2.19 6.61
N GLN A 214 -4.90 0.86 6.52
CA GLN A 214 -5.12 0.17 5.25
C GLN A 214 -6.59 0.24 4.83
N ALA A 215 -7.50 -0.30 5.62
CA ALA A 215 -8.96 -0.19 5.47
C ALA A 215 -9.52 -0.51 4.06
N ASP A 216 -8.82 -1.32 3.27
CA ASP A 216 -9.20 -1.66 1.89
C ASP A 216 -10.15 -2.86 1.87
N ILE A 217 -11.44 -2.58 1.90
CA ILE A 217 -12.50 -3.60 1.93
C ILE A 217 -12.63 -4.35 0.60
N LEU A 218 -12.45 -3.67 -0.54
CA LEU A 218 -12.63 -4.31 -1.85
C LEU A 218 -11.58 -5.40 -2.08
N LYS A 219 -10.31 -5.17 -1.70
CA LYS A 219 -9.28 -6.22 -1.83
C LYS A 219 -9.53 -7.40 -0.91
N GLU A 220 -10.18 -7.18 0.25
CA GLU A 220 -10.53 -8.28 1.15
C GLU A 220 -11.49 -9.27 0.51
N VAL A 221 -12.52 -8.75 -0.17
CA VAL A 221 -13.48 -9.61 -0.88
C VAL A 221 -12.82 -10.31 -2.07
N GLN A 222 -11.87 -9.65 -2.72
CA GLN A 222 -11.19 -10.18 -3.91
C GLN A 222 -10.12 -11.22 -3.60
N ALA A 223 -9.35 -11.07 -2.52
CA ALA A 223 -8.12 -11.84 -2.29
C ALA A 223 -7.97 -12.43 -0.87
N GLN A 224 -8.15 -11.65 0.21
CA GLN A 224 -7.65 -12.01 1.54
C GLN A 224 -8.69 -12.59 2.51
N ASN A 225 -9.97 -12.24 2.39
CA ASN A 225 -11.09 -12.70 3.25
C ASN A 225 -11.08 -12.21 4.72
N GLU A 226 -10.39 -11.13 5.05
CA GLU A 226 -10.45 -10.51 6.39
C GLU A 226 -11.59 -9.48 6.49
N ILE A 227 -12.71 -9.73 5.84
CA ILE A 227 -13.92 -8.94 5.92
C ILE A 227 -14.84 -9.54 6.99
N ILE A 228 -15.35 -8.70 7.87
CA ILE A 228 -16.15 -9.12 9.03
C ILE A 228 -17.63 -8.73 8.91
N PHE A 229 -17.93 -7.61 8.26
CA PHE A 229 -19.30 -7.16 8.00
C PHE A 229 -19.68 -7.38 6.53
N PRO A 230 -21.00 -7.43 6.18
CA PRO A 230 -21.43 -7.42 4.80
C PRO A 230 -20.79 -6.25 4.01
N LEU A 231 -20.57 -6.44 2.71
CA LEU A 231 -19.83 -5.48 1.88
C LEU A 231 -20.40 -4.06 1.98
N GLU A 232 -21.73 -3.91 1.89
CA GLU A 232 -22.40 -2.62 1.96
C GLU A 232 -22.12 -1.91 3.31
N ALA A 233 -22.28 -2.63 4.43
CA ALA A 233 -22.01 -2.09 5.76
C ALA A 233 -20.53 -1.73 5.94
N SER A 234 -19.62 -2.57 5.44
CA SER A 234 -18.17 -2.32 5.48
C SER A 234 -17.80 -1.05 4.70
N LEU A 235 -18.36 -0.87 3.50
CA LEU A 235 -18.14 0.33 2.69
C LEU A 235 -18.75 1.59 3.34
N ARG A 236 -19.90 1.46 4.01
CA ARG A 236 -20.48 2.56 4.79
C ARG A 236 -19.56 2.98 5.93
N PHE A 237 -19.11 2.05 6.75
CA PHE A 237 -18.23 2.34 7.89
C PHE A 237 -16.88 2.93 7.45
N LEU A 238 -16.34 2.42 6.34
CA LEU A 238 -15.17 3.01 5.69
C LEU A 238 -15.43 4.45 5.26
N THR A 239 -16.56 4.72 4.58
CA THR A 239 -16.89 6.05 4.08
C THR A 239 -17.08 7.05 5.24
N ASP A 240 -17.73 6.65 6.33
CA ASP A 240 -17.88 7.46 7.54
C ASP A 240 -16.51 7.82 8.15
N MET A 241 -15.59 6.87 8.17
CA MET A 241 -14.20 7.09 8.64
C MET A 241 -13.44 8.04 7.71
N VAL A 242 -13.55 7.87 6.39
CA VAL A 242 -12.88 8.74 5.41
C VAL A 242 -13.44 10.17 5.47
N GLU A 243 -14.76 10.33 5.61
CA GLU A 243 -15.42 11.62 5.77
C GLU A 243 -14.89 12.36 7.02
N TRP A 244 -14.92 11.68 8.18
CA TRP A 244 -14.48 12.26 9.43
C TRP A 244 -12.97 12.62 9.42
N THR A 245 -12.13 11.70 8.95
CA THR A 245 -10.68 11.93 8.89
C THR A 245 -10.30 13.00 7.87
N THR A 246 -11.03 13.13 6.76
CA THR A 246 -10.85 14.22 5.79
C THR A 246 -11.12 15.58 6.40
N ALA A 247 -12.07 15.67 7.32
CA ALA A 247 -12.39 16.92 8.00
C ALA A 247 -11.41 17.25 9.14
N ASN A 248 -10.97 16.24 9.91
CA ASN A 248 -10.31 16.43 11.21
C ASN A 248 -8.83 16.05 11.25
N MET A 249 -8.33 15.23 10.30
CA MET A 249 -6.96 14.71 10.30
C MET A 249 -6.22 15.04 9.00
N PRO A 250 -5.75 16.28 8.80
CA PRO A 250 -5.15 16.73 7.54
C PRO A 250 -3.86 16.00 7.14
N ARG A 251 -3.25 15.26 8.04
CA ARG A 251 -1.98 14.54 7.82
C ARG A 251 -2.16 13.00 7.82
N TRP A 252 -3.42 12.53 7.79
CA TRP A 252 -3.75 11.11 7.82
C TRP A 252 -4.20 10.61 6.46
N TYR A 253 -3.78 9.39 6.11
CA TYR A 253 -4.24 8.65 4.94
C TYR A 253 -5.25 7.59 5.40
N PRO A 254 -6.55 7.81 5.19
CA PRO A 254 -7.60 6.95 5.75
C PRO A 254 -7.77 5.63 5.00
N ILE A 255 -7.12 5.47 3.84
CA ILE A 255 -7.12 4.23 3.09
C ILE A 255 -5.78 4.05 2.37
N SER A 256 -5.31 2.82 2.32
CA SER A 256 -4.20 2.39 1.47
C SER A 256 -4.70 1.28 0.56
N ILE A 257 -5.01 1.65 -0.70
CA ILE A 257 -5.58 0.76 -1.71
C ILE A 257 -4.52 -0.26 -2.12
N SER A 258 -4.80 -1.55 -1.92
CA SER A 258 -3.75 -2.54 -1.78
C SER A 258 -3.78 -3.60 -2.88
N GLY A 259 -2.80 -3.54 -3.76
CA GLY A 259 -2.50 -4.60 -4.73
C GLY A 259 -1.56 -5.68 -4.17
N TYR A 260 -0.79 -5.37 -3.13
CA TYR A 260 0.16 -6.32 -2.52
C TYR A 260 -0.49 -7.67 -2.21
N HIS A 261 -1.62 -7.68 -1.50
CA HIS A 261 -2.31 -8.92 -1.12
C HIS A 261 -2.94 -9.65 -2.32
N ILE A 262 -3.31 -8.91 -3.36
CA ILE A 262 -3.82 -9.47 -4.62
C ILE A 262 -2.68 -10.23 -5.33
N ALA A 263 -1.48 -9.65 -5.38
CA ALA A 263 -0.28 -10.30 -5.93
C ALA A 263 0.13 -11.51 -5.08
N GLU A 264 0.19 -11.38 -3.75
CA GLU A 264 0.52 -12.48 -2.82
C GLU A 264 -0.48 -13.66 -2.91
N ALA A 265 -1.73 -13.40 -3.31
CA ALA A 265 -2.70 -14.44 -3.62
C ALA A 265 -2.47 -15.11 -5.00
N GLY A 266 -1.47 -14.66 -5.77
CA GLY A 266 -1.04 -15.25 -7.03
C GLY A 266 -1.51 -14.53 -8.30
N ALA A 267 -2.02 -13.30 -8.20
CA ALA A 267 -2.32 -12.48 -9.37
C ALA A 267 -1.04 -12.14 -10.17
N THR A 268 -1.20 -11.99 -11.49
CA THR A 268 -0.12 -11.44 -12.31
C THR A 268 0.15 -9.96 -11.97
N PRO A 269 1.33 -9.40 -12.29
CA PRO A 269 1.60 -7.99 -12.07
C PRO A 269 0.57 -7.06 -12.73
N VAL A 270 0.11 -7.38 -13.94
CA VAL A 270 -0.93 -6.63 -14.66
C VAL A 270 -2.27 -6.68 -13.91
N GLN A 271 -2.69 -7.86 -13.45
CA GLN A 271 -3.91 -8.02 -12.66
C GLN A 271 -3.83 -7.28 -11.32
N GLN A 272 -2.68 -7.35 -10.65
CA GLN A 272 -2.43 -6.56 -9.44
C GLN A 272 -2.73 -5.07 -9.68
N ALA A 273 -2.12 -4.49 -10.71
CA ALA A 273 -2.29 -3.07 -11.04
C ALA A 273 -3.72 -2.74 -11.46
N ALA A 274 -4.31 -3.56 -12.33
CA ALA A 274 -5.67 -3.35 -12.83
C ALA A 274 -6.71 -3.39 -11.71
N PHE A 275 -6.66 -4.40 -10.85
CA PHE A 275 -7.63 -4.53 -9.75
C PHE A 275 -7.43 -3.44 -8.69
N THR A 276 -6.18 -3.07 -8.39
CA THR A 276 -5.88 -1.96 -7.47
C THR A 276 -6.42 -0.62 -7.99
N LEU A 277 -6.17 -0.29 -9.25
CA LEU A 277 -6.65 0.96 -9.84
C LEU A 277 -8.18 0.96 -9.96
N SER A 278 -8.79 -0.17 -10.35
CA SER A 278 -10.26 -0.31 -10.41
C SER A 278 -10.89 -0.08 -9.04
N ASN A 279 -10.31 -0.65 -7.97
CA ASN A 279 -10.74 -0.39 -6.60
C ASN A 279 -10.58 1.10 -6.25
N GLY A 280 -9.46 1.71 -6.63
CA GLY A 280 -9.20 3.13 -6.41
C GLY A 280 -10.25 4.03 -7.03
N PHE A 281 -10.57 3.85 -8.31
CA PHE A 281 -11.62 4.62 -9.00
C PHE A 281 -13.00 4.36 -8.41
N THR A 282 -13.28 3.14 -7.98
CA THR A 282 -14.55 2.79 -7.29
C THR A 282 -14.66 3.51 -5.96
N TYR A 283 -13.59 3.63 -5.17
CA TYR A 283 -13.59 4.40 -3.93
C TYR A 283 -13.78 5.91 -4.18
N ILE A 284 -13.15 6.48 -5.22
CA ILE A 284 -13.40 7.88 -5.61
C ILE A 284 -14.89 8.10 -5.85
N GLU A 285 -15.52 7.22 -6.62
CA GLU A 285 -16.95 7.33 -6.94
C GLU A 285 -17.82 7.19 -5.68
N LEU A 286 -17.53 6.21 -4.82
CA LEU A 286 -18.24 5.99 -3.56
C LEU A 286 -18.19 7.24 -2.66
N PHE A 287 -17.03 7.86 -2.49
CA PHE A 287 -16.88 9.04 -1.66
C PHE A 287 -17.55 10.28 -2.28
N ARG A 288 -17.53 10.41 -3.62
CA ARG A 288 -18.26 11.46 -4.32
C ARG A 288 -19.77 11.31 -4.19
N GLN A 289 -20.31 10.09 -4.24
CA GLN A 289 -21.73 9.82 -4.01
C GLN A 289 -22.16 10.23 -2.57
N ARG A 290 -21.24 10.18 -1.60
CA ARG A 290 -21.47 10.73 -0.26
C ARG A 290 -21.44 12.27 -0.21
N GLY A 291 -21.15 12.94 -1.33
CA GLY A 291 -21.05 14.41 -1.41
C GLY A 291 -19.67 14.97 -1.04
N MET A 292 -18.65 14.12 -0.95
CA MET A 292 -17.29 14.55 -0.63
C MET A 292 -16.58 15.16 -1.85
N ASP A 293 -15.81 16.22 -1.64
CA ASP A 293 -14.98 16.85 -2.67
C ASP A 293 -13.69 16.05 -2.90
N VAL A 294 -13.49 15.61 -4.15
CA VAL A 294 -12.32 14.82 -4.57
C VAL A 294 -11.00 15.56 -4.28
N ASN A 295 -10.98 16.88 -4.34
CA ASN A 295 -9.79 17.69 -4.05
C ASN A 295 -9.43 17.74 -2.56
N ARG A 296 -10.36 17.35 -1.68
CA ARG A 296 -10.12 17.25 -0.23
C ARG A 296 -9.66 15.87 0.19
N PHE A 297 -10.30 14.79 -0.28
CA PHE A 297 -9.93 13.43 0.11
C PHE A 297 -8.91 12.79 -0.83
N GLY A 298 -8.94 13.06 -2.15
CA GLY A 298 -8.05 12.47 -3.15
C GLY A 298 -6.56 12.58 -2.80
N PRO A 299 -6.05 13.74 -2.35
CA PRO A 299 -4.66 13.86 -1.91
C PRO A 299 -4.28 12.96 -0.73
N ARG A 300 -5.23 12.29 -0.10
CA ARG A 300 -5.04 11.42 1.08
C ARG A 300 -5.26 9.94 0.78
N LEU A 301 -5.45 9.59 -0.48
CA LEU A 301 -5.42 8.21 -0.91
C LEU A 301 -3.97 7.77 -1.10
N SER A 302 -3.66 6.57 -0.67
CA SER A 302 -2.36 5.95 -0.91
C SER A 302 -2.55 4.56 -1.49
N PHE A 303 -1.48 4.05 -2.10
CA PHE A 303 -1.49 2.75 -2.76
C PHE A 303 -0.39 1.88 -2.19
N PHE A 304 -0.63 0.58 -2.19
CA PHE A 304 0.32 -0.41 -1.74
C PHE A 304 0.45 -1.51 -2.78
N LEU A 305 1.64 -1.62 -3.40
CA LEU A 305 1.92 -2.61 -4.43
C LEU A 305 3.04 -3.56 -4.01
N ASP A 306 2.93 -4.80 -4.46
CA ASP A 306 3.99 -5.78 -4.50
C ASP A 306 5.02 -5.42 -5.57
N VAL A 307 6.27 -5.79 -5.34
CA VAL A 307 7.34 -5.75 -6.34
C VAL A 307 8.10 -7.07 -6.33
N GLY A 308 7.84 -7.89 -7.33
CA GLY A 308 8.50 -9.18 -7.56
C GLY A 308 9.57 -9.13 -8.64
N LEU A 309 9.91 -10.30 -9.18
CA LEU A 309 11.04 -10.48 -10.12
C LEU A 309 10.63 -10.48 -11.60
N ASP A 310 9.33 -10.41 -11.92
CA ASP A 310 8.87 -10.40 -13.31
C ASP A 310 9.18 -9.06 -14.00
N ILE A 311 9.37 -9.10 -15.32
CA ILE A 311 9.80 -7.92 -16.10
C ILE A 311 8.80 -6.77 -16.05
N GLU A 312 7.52 -7.05 -15.86
CA GLU A 312 6.45 -6.07 -15.76
C GLU A 312 6.66 -5.11 -14.57
N TYR A 313 7.29 -5.57 -13.50
CA TYR A 313 7.63 -4.74 -12.35
C TYR A 313 8.64 -3.62 -12.68
N LEU A 314 9.31 -3.69 -13.81
CA LEU A 314 10.15 -2.59 -14.29
C LEU A 314 9.34 -1.31 -14.58
N ALA A 315 8.08 -1.46 -15.00
CA ALA A 315 7.24 -0.34 -15.47
C ALA A 315 5.91 -0.19 -14.71
N LEU A 316 5.54 -1.14 -13.85
CA LEU A 316 4.20 -1.26 -13.28
C LEU A 316 3.74 0.05 -12.61
N ALA A 317 4.51 0.57 -11.68
CA ALA A 317 4.13 1.78 -10.96
C ALA A 317 4.20 3.05 -11.83
N ARG A 318 5.01 3.07 -12.87
CA ARG A 318 5.07 4.14 -13.86
C ARG A 318 3.74 4.25 -14.60
N VAL A 319 3.23 3.10 -15.06
CA VAL A 319 1.92 3.00 -15.72
C VAL A 319 0.79 3.34 -14.73
N CYS A 320 0.81 2.80 -13.52
CA CYS A 320 -0.19 3.13 -12.51
C CYS A 320 -0.30 4.65 -12.26
N ARG A 321 0.83 5.37 -12.14
CA ARG A 321 0.81 6.83 -11.98
C ARG A 321 0.16 7.54 -13.16
N LYS A 322 0.50 7.14 -14.38
CA LYS A 322 -0.10 7.70 -15.60
C LYS A 322 -1.61 7.51 -15.62
N LEU A 323 -2.06 6.28 -15.44
CA LEU A 323 -3.50 5.94 -15.52
C LEU A 323 -4.30 6.64 -14.42
N TRP A 324 -3.77 6.66 -13.20
CA TRP A 324 -4.37 7.38 -12.08
C TRP A 324 -4.49 8.87 -12.35
N ALA A 325 -3.40 9.52 -12.74
CA ALA A 325 -3.37 10.96 -12.98
C ALA A 325 -4.34 11.39 -14.07
N ILE A 326 -4.38 10.66 -15.20
CA ILE A 326 -5.30 10.94 -16.31
C ILE A 326 -6.75 10.72 -15.87
N GLY A 327 -7.06 9.59 -15.22
CA GLY A 327 -8.39 9.32 -14.72
C GLY A 327 -8.87 10.39 -13.75
N LEU A 328 -8.06 10.78 -12.77
CA LEU A 328 -8.41 11.82 -11.79
C LEU A 328 -8.64 13.18 -12.46
N ARG A 329 -7.79 13.57 -13.42
CA ARG A 329 -7.92 14.85 -14.11
C ARG A 329 -9.10 14.89 -15.06
N ASP A 330 -9.20 13.90 -15.97
CA ASP A 330 -10.08 13.97 -17.14
C ASP A 330 -11.48 13.43 -16.87
N VAL A 331 -11.64 12.49 -15.91
CA VAL A 331 -12.95 11.91 -15.57
C VAL A 331 -13.52 12.55 -14.30
N PHE A 332 -12.68 12.79 -13.28
CA PHE A 332 -13.16 13.30 -12.00
C PHE A 332 -12.96 14.81 -11.80
N GLY A 333 -12.24 15.49 -12.70
CA GLY A 333 -11.96 16.94 -12.61
C GLY A 333 -11.09 17.34 -11.41
N ALA A 334 -10.25 16.40 -10.94
CA ALA A 334 -9.44 16.58 -9.75
C ALA A 334 -8.23 17.49 -10.01
N ASP A 335 -7.81 18.22 -8.97
CA ASP A 335 -6.63 19.05 -8.99
C ASP A 335 -5.32 18.23 -9.03
N GLU A 336 -4.18 18.90 -9.27
CA GLU A 336 -2.88 18.26 -9.41
C GLU A 336 -2.45 17.48 -8.14
N ARG A 337 -2.88 17.92 -6.96
CA ARG A 337 -2.54 17.22 -5.70
C ARG A 337 -3.28 15.91 -5.55
N ALA A 338 -4.53 15.83 -6.01
CA ALA A 338 -5.33 14.61 -6.00
C ALA A 338 -4.86 13.60 -7.07
N GLN A 339 -4.26 14.08 -8.18
CA GLN A 339 -3.71 13.24 -9.25
C GLN A 339 -2.44 12.46 -8.84
N LEU A 340 -1.82 12.80 -7.71
CA LEU A 340 -0.59 12.14 -7.25
C LEU A 340 -0.87 10.70 -6.77
N PHE A 341 -0.24 9.72 -7.41
CA PHE A 341 -0.27 8.33 -6.99
C PHE A 341 0.80 8.09 -5.91
N LYS A 342 0.41 8.16 -4.64
CA LYS A 342 1.32 7.96 -3.51
C LYS A 342 1.48 6.48 -3.23
N LEU A 343 2.67 5.98 -3.47
CA LEU A 343 2.96 4.56 -3.52
C LEU A 343 3.83 4.11 -2.34
N HIS A 344 3.35 3.14 -1.60
CA HIS A 344 4.16 2.23 -0.79
C HIS A 344 4.39 0.94 -1.56
N THR A 345 5.60 0.39 -1.53
CA THR A 345 5.89 -0.93 -2.09
C THR A 345 6.44 -1.87 -1.02
N GLN A 346 6.26 -3.15 -1.25
CA GLN A 346 6.93 -4.20 -0.50
C GLN A 346 7.49 -5.21 -1.48
N THR A 347 8.67 -5.74 -1.19
CA THR A 347 9.23 -6.85 -1.97
C THR A 347 8.34 -8.08 -1.85
N SER A 348 8.29 -8.91 -2.88
CA SER A 348 7.32 -10.01 -2.96
C SER A 348 7.61 -11.13 -1.97
N GLY A 349 6.57 -11.58 -1.27
CA GLY A 349 6.61 -12.80 -0.47
C GLY A 349 6.61 -14.06 -1.32
N LEU A 350 5.98 -14.02 -2.50
CA LEU A 350 5.96 -15.15 -3.46
C LEU A 350 7.34 -15.54 -3.98
N SER A 351 8.30 -14.62 -3.98
CA SER A 351 9.68 -14.88 -4.41
C SER A 351 10.50 -15.61 -3.35
N LEU A 352 10.08 -15.60 -2.09
CA LEU A 352 10.80 -16.17 -0.96
C LEU A 352 10.55 -17.68 -0.87
N ILE A 353 11.62 -18.44 -0.77
CA ILE A 353 11.56 -19.88 -0.63
C ILE A 353 12.29 -20.37 0.61
N THR A 354 11.92 -21.56 1.09
CA THR A 354 12.55 -22.22 2.24
C THR A 354 13.87 -22.89 1.88
N ASP A 355 13.96 -23.45 0.67
CA ASP A 355 15.17 -24.12 0.19
C ASP A 355 16.26 -23.09 -0.13
N GLU A 356 17.48 -23.36 0.34
CA GLU A 356 18.61 -22.43 0.18
C GLU A 356 18.23 -20.96 0.46
N PHE A 357 17.45 -20.75 1.53
CA PHE A 357 16.76 -19.49 1.86
C PHE A 357 17.66 -18.25 1.88
N LYS A 358 18.99 -18.39 2.01
CA LYS A 358 19.92 -17.25 1.92
C LYS A 358 19.90 -16.56 0.56
N ASN A 359 19.48 -17.27 -0.50
CA ASN A 359 19.27 -16.68 -1.82
C ASN A 359 18.13 -15.63 -1.80
N ASN A 360 17.24 -15.68 -0.81
CA ASN A 360 16.21 -14.67 -0.62
C ASN A 360 16.78 -13.26 -0.39
N LEU A 361 17.97 -13.13 0.21
CA LEU A 361 18.67 -11.84 0.32
C LEU A 361 18.94 -11.21 -1.05
N THR A 362 19.34 -12.02 -2.03
CA THR A 362 19.58 -11.56 -3.41
C THR A 362 18.27 -11.20 -4.10
N ARG A 363 17.22 -12.01 -3.93
CA ARG A 363 15.90 -11.74 -4.52
C ARG A 363 15.35 -10.41 -4.02
N THR A 364 15.33 -10.23 -2.70
CA THR A 364 14.90 -8.98 -2.05
C THR A 364 15.72 -7.77 -2.55
N ALA A 365 17.03 -7.91 -2.73
CA ALA A 365 17.88 -6.82 -3.23
C ALA A 365 17.52 -6.41 -4.67
N ILE A 366 17.20 -7.37 -5.55
CA ILE A 366 16.77 -7.10 -6.93
C ILE A 366 15.38 -6.42 -6.93
N GLU A 367 14.45 -6.91 -6.12
CA GLU A 367 13.11 -6.33 -5.98
C GLU A 367 13.16 -4.91 -5.43
N LEU A 368 14.04 -4.63 -4.47
CA LEU A 368 14.30 -3.28 -3.98
C LEU A 368 14.81 -2.36 -5.10
N LEU A 369 15.73 -2.83 -5.94
CA LEU A 369 16.19 -2.06 -7.09
C LEU A 369 15.01 -1.69 -8.01
N LEU A 370 14.13 -2.64 -8.33
CA LEU A 370 12.93 -2.39 -9.14
C LEU A 370 11.97 -1.42 -8.46
N ALA A 371 11.75 -1.53 -7.15
CA ALA A 371 10.91 -0.61 -6.38
C ALA A 371 11.41 0.84 -6.47
N TYR A 372 12.71 1.06 -6.30
CA TYR A 372 13.31 2.40 -6.36
C TYR A 372 13.40 2.94 -7.79
N LEU A 373 13.60 2.09 -8.80
CA LEU A 373 13.49 2.47 -10.22
C LEU A 373 12.07 2.97 -10.57
N ASN A 374 11.07 2.42 -9.90
CA ASN A 374 9.68 2.85 -10.01
C ASN A 374 9.32 4.07 -9.14
N ALA A 375 10.30 4.72 -8.52
CA ALA A 375 10.10 5.90 -7.70
C ALA A 375 9.02 5.72 -6.60
N THR A 376 9.18 4.65 -5.79
CA THR A 376 8.30 4.41 -4.63
C THR A 376 8.48 5.48 -3.55
N ASN A 377 7.39 5.90 -2.90
CA ASN A 377 7.46 6.89 -1.81
C ASN A 377 7.96 6.29 -0.50
N SER A 378 7.70 5.01 -0.29
CA SER A 378 8.27 4.22 0.82
C SER A 378 8.33 2.75 0.44
N CYS A 379 9.26 2.02 1.04
CA CYS A 379 9.46 0.60 0.75
C CYS A 379 9.62 -0.20 2.04
N HIS A 380 9.07 -1.42 2.05
CA HIS A 380 9.40 -2.47 2.99
C HIS A 380 10.14 -3.59 2.25
N SER A 381 11.19 -4.10 2.87
CA SER A 381 11.95 -5.25 2.40
C SER A 381 11.67 -6.47 3.26
N ASN A 382 11.21 -7.55 2.65
CA ASN A 382 10.98 -8.81 3.33
C ASN A 382 12.28 -9.42 3.82
N SER A 383 12.22 -10.06 4.97
CA SER A 383 13.37 -10.78 5.55
C SER A 383 13.56 -12.14 4.91
N ALA A 384 14.80 -12.59 4.77
CA ALA A 384 15.09 -13.87 4.11
C ALA A 384 14.47 -15.08 4.86
N ASP A 385 14.24 -14.96 6.16
CA ASP A 385 13.66 -16.00 7.02
C ASP A 385 12.13 -15.93 7.14
N GLU A 386 11.47 -15.02 6.44
CA GLU A 386 10.02 -14.83 6.49
C GLU A 386 9.20 -16.09 6.12
N PRO A 387 9.64 -16.97 5.18
CA PRO A 387 8.90 -18.21 4.90
C PRO A 387 8.84 -19.20 6.07
N PHE A 388 9.67 -19.04 7.09
CA PHE A 388 9.74 -19.95 8.23
C PHE A 388 9.02 -19.44 9.49
N THR A 389 9.11 -18.14 9.75
CA THR A 389 8.71 -17.57 11.04
C THR A 389 8.51 -16.06 10.96
N THR A 390 7.96 -15.47 12.01
CA THR A 390 8.11 -14.02 12.23
C THR A 390 9.58 -13.68 12.19
N PRO A 391 10.00 -12.69 11.37
CA PRO A 391 11.40 -12.40 11.10
C PRO A 391 12.26 -12.20 12.35
N SER A 392 13.45 -12.80 12.35
CA SER A 392 14.45 -12.65 13.41
C SER A 392 15.09 -11.25 13.36
N GLU A 393 15.68 -10.82 14.47
CA GLU A 393 16.37 -9.52 14.54
C GLU A 393 17.53 -9.41 13.53
N GLU A 394 18.25 -10.52 13.29
CA GLU A 394 19.34 -10.58 12.33
C GLU A 394 18.85 -10.29 10.91
N TYR A 395 17.86 -11.03 10.43
CA TYR A 395 17.40 -10.91 9.05
C TYR A 395 16.58 -9.65 8.80
N VAL A 396 15.81 -9.16 9.79
CA VAL A 396 15.15 -7.85 9.69
C VAL A 396 16.17 -6.72 9.50
N ARG A 397 17.29 -6.78 10.24
CA ARG A 397 18.38 -5.81 10.09
C ARG A 397 19.02 -5.89 8.71
N LEU A 398 19.29 -7.09 8.19
CA LEU A 398 19.86 -7.27 6.86
C LEU A 398 18.92 -6.75 5.77
N ALA A 399 17.61 -7.00 5.88
CA ALA A 399 16.60 -6.48 4.98
C ALA A 399 16.56 -4.94 4.97
N ALA A 400 16.64 -4.30 6.15
CA ALA A 400 16.72 -2.85 6.26
C ALA A 400 18.04 -2.29 5.69
N HIS A 401 19.15 -2.98 5.94
CA HIS A 401 20.46 -2.60 5.40
C HIS A 401 20.51 -2.72 3.88
N ALA A 402 19.80 -3.66 3.25
CA ALA A 402 19.74 -3.76 1.79
C ALA A 402 19.20 -2.47 1.15
N GLN A 403 18.19 -1.83 1.76
CA GLN A 403 17.70 -0.53 1.32
C GLN A 403 18.75 0.58 1.50
N ALA A 404 19.41 0.61 2.66
CA ALA A 404 20.45 1.60 2.95
C ALA A 404 21.65 1.46 1.99
N ILE A 405 22.11 0.24 1.71
CA ILE A 405 23.16 -0.04 0.72
C ILE A 405 22.78 0.51 -0.64
N LEU A 406 21.55 0.20 -1.09
CA LEU A 406 21.07 0.67 -2.39
C LEU A 406 21.00 2.20 -2.49
N LEU A 407 20.54 2.87 -1.43
CA LEU A 407 20.35 4.33 -1.45
C LEU A 407 21.63 5.10 -1.13
N GLU A 408 22.41 4.63 -0.14
CA GLU A 408 23.54 5.40 0.40
C GLU A 408 24.87 5.03 -0.26
N GLU A 409 25.18 3.71 -0.38
CA GLU A 409 26.46 3.28 -0.89
C GLU A 409 26.56 3.37 -2.42
N THR A 410 25.47 3.01 -3.14
CA THR A 410 25.50 3.12 -4.60
C THR A 410 25.32 4.54 -5.09
N GLY A 411 24.62 5.38 -4.35
CA GLY A 411 24.24 6.74 -4.76
C GLY A 411 23.31 6.84 -5.97
N LEU A 412 22.81 5.70 -6.49
CA LEU A 412 22.07 5.62 -7.76
C LEU A 412 20.92 6.61 -7.86
N PHE A 413 20.08 6.71 -6.83
CA PHE A 413 18.86 7.54 -6.86
C PHE A 413 19.08 8.91 -6.20
N LYS A 414 20.01 9.03 -5.27
CA LYS A 414 20.37 10.30 -4.62
C LYS A 414 21.16 11.21 -5.55
N GLN A 415 22.04 10.63 -6.37
CA GLN A 415 22.86 11.43 -7.28
C GLN A 415 22.13 11.75 -8.57
N MET A 416 21.42 10.78 -9.16
CA MET A 416 20.71 10.96 -10.41
C MET A 416 19.38 10.22 -10.39
N MET A 417 18.30 10.93 -10.67
CA MET A 417 16.96 10.35 -10.86
C MET A 417 16.70 10.02 -12.33
N ASN A 418 15.65 9.23 -12.56
CA ASN A 418 15.10 8.97 -13.90
C ASN A 418 16.05 8.21 -14.83
N LEU A 419 16.77 7.24 -14.26
CA LEU A 419 17.88 6.51 -14.92
C LEU A 419 17.51 5.84 -16.25
N PHE A 420 16.26 5.39 -16.42
CA PHE A 420 15.78 4.69 -17.61
C PHE A 420 14.88 5.53 -18.52
N SER A 421 14.86 6.84 -18.32
CA SER A 421 14.08 7.75 -19.13
C SER A 421 14.43 7.63 -20.61
N GLY A 422 13.40 7.48 -21.46
CA GLY A 422 13.55 7.34 -22.90
C GLY A 422 14.10 5.99 -23.38
N SER A 423 14.34 5.02 -22.47
CA SER A 423 14.78 3.68 -22.85
C SER A 423 13.75 2.98 -23.76
N PRO A 424 14.17 2.44 -24.93
CA PRO A 424 13.26 1.69 -25.82
C PRO A 424 12.63 0.49 -25.13
N GLY A 425 13.40 -0.26 -24.32
CA GLY A 425 12.90 -1.43 -23.58
C GLY A 425 11.84 -1.02 -22.54
N MET A 426 12.07 0.08 -21.79
CA MET A 426 11.08 0.59 -20.84
C MET A 426 9.77 0.93 -21.53
N LYS A 427 9.80 1.62 -22.67
CA LYS A 427 8.61 1.99 -23.44
C LYS A 427 7.80 0.78 -23.92
N LEU A 428 8.48 -0.31 -24.31
CA LEU A 428 7.80 -1.55 -24.72
C LEU A 428 7.07 -2.20 -23.54
N VAL A 429 7.71 -2.27 -22.38
CA VAL A 429 7.10 -2.85 -21.17
C VAL A 429 5.95 -1.96 -20.68
N GLU A 430 6.15 -0.64 -20.61
CA GLU A 430 5.09 0.32 -20.25
C GLU A 430 3.85 0.14 -21.12
N ARG A 431 4.03 0.04 -22.43
CA ARG A 431 2.93 -0.14 -23.38
C ARG A 431 2.18 -1.46 -23.15
N ALA A 432 2.91 -2.56 -23.02
CA ALA A 432 2.31 -3.87 -22.80
C ALA A 432 1.50 -3.93 -21.48
N VAL A 433 2.07 -3.35 -20.42
CA VAL A 433 1.40 -3.25 -19.10
C VAL A 433 0.16 -2.37 -19.19
N GLU A 434 0.22 -1.21 -19.85
CA GLU A 434 -0.91 -0.32 -20.03
C GLU A 434 -2.04 -0.99 -20.81
N GLU A 435 -1.74 -1.62 -21.95
CA GLU A 435 -2.71 -2.36 -22.77
C GLU A 435 -3.39 -3.47 -21.97
N GLY A 436 -2.61 -4.22 -21.16
CA GLY A 436 -3.14 -5.26 -20.28
C GLY A 436 -4.08 -4.72 -19.20
N ILE A 437 -3.72 -3.62 -18.54
CA ILE A 437 -4.57 -2.98 -17.51
C ILE A 437 -5.87 -2.47 -18.14
N LEU A 438 -5.81 -1.85 -19.30
CA LEU A 438 -7.00 -1.33 -19.99
C LEU A 438 -7.92 -2.46 -20.49
N ALA A 439 -7.38 -3.63 -20.83
CA ALA A 439 -8.17 -4.80 -21.14
C ALA A 439 -8.96 -5.30 -19.92
N GLU A 440 -8.31 -5.37 -18.75
CA GLU A 440 -8.96 -5.72 -17.48
C GLU A 440 -10.04 -4.68 -17.10
N PHE A 441 -9.79 -3.39 -17.28
CA PHE A 441 -10.80 -2.34 -17.01
C PHE A 441 -12.06 -2.56 -17.83
N ARG A 442 -11.93 -2.85 -19.13
CA ARG A 442 -13.10 -3.11 -20.01
C ARG A 442 -13.87 -4.35 -19.58
N GLU A 443 -13.17 -5.39 -19.14
CA GLU A 443 -13.84 -6.62 -18.69
C GLU A 443 -14.57 -6.39 -17.35
N ILE A 444 -13.96 -5.70 -16.39
CA ILE A 444 -14.60 -5.34 -15.12
C ILE A 444 -15.82 -4.42 -15.40
N ASP A 445 -15.68 -3.46 -16.32
CA ASP A 445 -16.79 -2.59 -16.73
C ASP A 445 -17.97 -3.37 -17.31
N ARG A 446 -17.68 -4.31 -18.23
CA ARG A 446 -18.68 -5.20 -18.84
C ARG A 446 -19.47 -6.00 -17.80
N LEU A 447 -18.86 -6.31 -16.67
CA LEU A 447 -19.47 -7.04 -15.56
C LEU A 447 -20.25 -6.13 -14.58
N GLY A 448 -20.34 -4.83 -14.84
CA GLY A 448 -21.03 -3.87 -13.99
C GLY A 448 -20.13 -3.17 -12.97
N GLY A 449 -18.85 -3.01 -13.31
CA GLY A 449 -17.84 -2.41 -12.44
C GLY A 449 -17.31 -3.36 -11.37
N VAL A 450 -16.55 -2.83 -10.42
CA VAL A 450 -15.96 -3.66 -9.35
C VAL A 450 -17.03 -4.40 -8.54
N PRO A 451 -18.16 -3.80 -8.12
CA PRO A 451 -19.20 -4.53 -7.40
C PRO A 451 -19.78 -5.71 -8.24
N GLY A 452 -20.15 -5.47 -9.49
CA GLY A 452 -20.68 -6.52 -10.36
C GLY A 452 -19.63 -7.61 -10.63
N ALA A 453 -18.37 -7.26 -10.85
CA ALA A 453 -17.29 -8.22 -11.03
C ALA A 453 -17.05 -9.07 -9.75
N ILE A 454 -17.26 -8.50 -8.56
CA ILE A 454 -17.22 -9.23 -7.28
C ILE A 454 -18.38 -10.25 -7.21
N GLU A 455 -19.62 -9.84 -7.58
CA GLU A 455 -20.78 -10.73 -7.62
C GLU A 455 -20.56 -11.93 -8.57
N HIS A 456 -19.90 -11.68 -9.71
CA HIS A 456 -19.50 -12.72 -10.67
C HIS A 456 -18.24 -13.47 -10.28
N ARG A 457 -17.62 -13.16 -9.12
CA ARG A 457 -16.34 -13.72 -8.64
C ARG A 457 -15.19 -13.57 -9.64
N TYR A 458 -15.26 -12.57 -10.51
CA TYR A 458 -14.31 -12.41 -11.61
C TYR A 458 -12.86 -12.29 -11.10
N GLN A 459 -12.58 -11.29 -10.26
CA GLN A 459 -11.21 -11.04 -9.78
C GLN A 459 -10.64 -12.27 -9.06
N ARG A 460 -11.44 -12.88 -8.17
CA ARG A 460 -11.03 -14.09 -7.44
C ARG A 460 -10.70 -15.26 -8.36
N SER A 461 -11.53 -15.50 -9.37
CA SER A 461 -11.30 -16.57 -10.36
C SER A 461 -10.05 -16.30 -11.19
N GLN A 462 -9.81 -15.05 -11.58
CA GLN A 462 -8.60 -14.66 -12.33
C GLN A 462 -7.34 -14.83 -11.48
N ILE A 463 -7.37 -14.44 -10.21
CA ILE A 463 -6.26 -14.63 -9.25
C ILE A 463 -5.96 -16.12 -9.08
N GLN A 464 -6.97 -16.95 -8.83
CA GLN A 464 -6.81 -18.40 -8.68
C GLN A 464 -6.24 -19.07 -9.94
N ALA A 465 -6.73 -18.67 -11.12
CA ALA A 465 -6.22 -19.19 -12.39
C ALA A 465 -4.76 -18.78 -12.63
N ALA A 466 -4.37 -17.56 -12.24
CA ALA A 466 -2.99 -17.09 -12.34
C ALA A 466 -2.08 -17.85 -11.35
N ALA A 467 -2.50 -18.01 -10.11
CA ALA A 467 -1.80 -18.77 -9.07
C ALA A 467 -1.55 -20.23 -9.51
N HIS A 468 -2.58 -20.86 -10.06
CA HIS A 468 -2.44 -22.24 -10.56
C HIS A 468 -1.45 -22.34 -11.72
N ARG A 469 -1.48 -21.40 -12.68
CA ARG A 469 -0.47 -21.35 -13.75
C ARG A 469 0.95 -21.15 -13.21
N TYR A 470 1.10 -20.26 -12.24
CA TYR A 470 2.40 -20.01 -11.59
C TYR A 470 2.95 -21.29 -10.95
N GLU A 471 2.11 -22.00 -10.18
CA GLU A 471 2.47 -23.28 -9.57
C GLU A 471 2.83 -24.34 -10.61
N GLN A 472 2.04 -24.47 -11.68
CA GLN A 472 2.34 -25.39 -12.78
C GLN A 472 3.70 -25.11 -13.42
N GLN A 473 4.01 -23.84 -13.70
CA GLN A 473 5.28 -23.43 -14.29
C GLN A 473 6.50 -23.73 -13.39
N ILE A 474 6.32 -23.66 -12.07
CA ILE A 474 7.37 -24.08 -11.12
C ILE A 474 7.54 -25.60 -11.17
N ASN A 475 6.44 -26.35 -11.15
CA ASN A 475 6.44 -27.80 -11.12
C ASN A 475 6.99 -28.44 -12.40
N ASP A 476 6.69 -27.86 -13.57
CA ASP A 476 7.20 -28.34 -14.86
C ASP A 476 8.57 -27.76 -15.24
N GLY A 477 9.11 -26.83 -14.44
CA GLY A 477 10.43 -26.21 -14.62
C GLY A 477 10.48 -25.11 -15.68
N THR A 478 9.36 -24.72 -16.30
CA THR A 478 9.31 -23.59 -17.24
C THR A 478 9.57 -22.25 -16.54
N ARG A 479 9.23 -22.15 -15.25
CA ARG A 479 9.64 -21.05 -14.37
C ARG A 479 10.79 -21.51 -13.47
N PRO A 480 12.03 -21.10 -13.74
CA PRO A 480 13.18 -21.50 -12.94
C PRO A 480 13.18 -20.75 -11.59
N ILE A 481 13.28 -21.48 -10.49
CA ILE A 481 13.50 -20.95 -9.15
C ILE A 481 14.84 -21.52 -8.66
N ILE A 482 15.84 -20.65 -8.52
CA ILE A 482 17.18 -21.05 -8.11
C ILE A 482 17.17 -21.57 -6.67
N GLY A 483 17.78 -22.75 -6.48
CA GLY A 483 17.78 -23.44 -5.18
C GLY A 483 16.53 -24.27 -4.90
N LEU A 484 15.49 -24.22 -5.78
CA LEU A 484 14.30 -25.06 -5.67
C LEU A 484 14.21 -26.08 -6.82
N ASN A 485 13.94 -25.63 -8.04
CA ASN A 485 13.81 -26.48 -9.24
C ASN A 485 14.97 -26.33 -10.22
N ARG A 486 15.89 -25.38 -9.96
CA ARG A 486 17.09 -25.14 -10.76
C ARG A 486 18.30 -24.95 -9.85
N TYR A 487 19.42 -25.63 -10.15
CA TYR A 487 20.66 -25.62 -9.36
C TYR A 487 20.45 -25.97 -7.87
N HIS A 488 19.48 -26.82 -7.58
CA HIS A 488 19.20 -27.29 -6.24
C HIS A 488 20.35 -28.16 -5.71
N ASP A 489 20.81 -27.89 -4.48
CA ASP A 489 21.73 -28.75 -3.76
C ASP A 489 20.95 -29.74 -2.90
N PRO A 490 20.89 -31.04 -3.27
CA PRO A 490 20.15 -32.04 -2.48
C PRO A 490 20.76 -32.31 -1.10
N THR A 491 21.97 -31.80 -0.84
CA THR A 491 22.64 -31.92 0.47
C THR A 491 22.42 -30.69 1.35
N ALA A 492 21.86 -29.62 0.80
CA ALA A 492 21.54 -28.42 1.57
C ALA A 492 20.53 -28.74 2.67
N GLN A 493 20.89 -28.43 3.91
CA GLN A 493 19.98 -28.59 5.04
C GLN A 493 19.24 -27.28 5.26
N SER A 494 17.91 -27.36 5.33
CA SER A 494 17.12 -26.23 5.83
C SER A 494 17.51 -25.94 7.29
N PRO A 495 17.79 -24.70 7.66
CA PRO A 495 18.18 -24.39 9.01
C PRO A 495 17.04 -24.71 9.98
N ALA A 496 17.38 -25.23 11.14
CA ALA A 496 16.43 -25.41 12.25
C ALA A 496 16.04 -24.01 12.79
N MET A 497 15.05 -23.38 12.14
CA MET A 497 14.58 -22.06 12.56
C MET A 497 13.71 -22.18 13.80
N ARG A 498 14.01 -21.34 14.80
CA ARG A 498 13.17 -21.25 15.98
C ARG A 498 11.93 -20.41 15.66
N VAL A 499 10.77 -21.06 15.58
CA VAL A 499 9.49 -20.36 15.45
C VAL A 499 9.24 -19.52 16.69
N VAL A 500 9.08 -18.22 16.51
CA VAL A 500 8.73 -17.30 17.60
C VAL A 500 7.26 -17.51 17.97
N ARG A 501 7.00 -17.80 19.22
CA ARG A 501 5.64 -18.02 19.76
C ARG A 501 5.43 -17.15 20.99
N THR A 502 4.22 -16.63 21.12
CA THR A 502 3.82 -15.88 22.31
C THR A 502 3.67 -16.84 23.50
N PRO A 503 4.41 -16.64 24.61
CA PRO A 503 4.33 -17.51 25.77
C PRO A 503 2.92 -17.59 26.37
N ARG A 504 2.51 -18.77 26.83
CA ARG A 504 1.19 -18.97 27.46
C ARG A 504 0.90 -17.97 28.59
N LYS A 505 1.92 -17.63 29.39
CA LYS A 505 1.78 -16.63 30.47
C LYS A 505 1.39 -15.25 29.96
N GLN A 506 1.93 -14.84 28.82
CA GLN A 506 1.56 -13.56 28.20
C GLN A 506 0.12 -13.60 27.66
N LYS A 507 -0.26 -14.69 26.98
CA LYS A 507 -1.66 -14.88 26.53
C LYS A 507 -2.63 -14.78 27.70
N GLN A 508 -2.32 -15.41 28.84
CA GLN A 508 -3.13 -15.30 30.05
C GLN A 508 -3.18 -13.88 30.59
N LEU A 509 -2.06 -13.18 30.59
CA LEU A 509 -2.01 -11.76 31.02
C LEU A 509 -2.93 -10.86 30.17
N GLN A 510 -3.04 -11.12 28.85
CA GLN A 510 -3.96 -10.39 27.97
C GLN A 510 -5.42 -10.63 28.39
N LEU A 511 -5.79 -11.90 28.66
CA LEU A 511 -7.13 -12.23 29.15
C LEU A 511 -7.47 -11.55 30.48
N ASP A 512 -6.54 -11.60 31.44
CA ASP A 512 -6.71 -10.99 32.75
C ASP A 512 -6.89 -9.45 32.64
N ARG A 513 -6.20 -8.80 31.70
CA ARG A 513 -6.34 -7.35 31.43
C ARG A 513 -7.67 -7.02 30.80
N LEU A 514 -8.09 -7.81 29.82
CA LEU A 514 -9.38 -7.65 29.15
C LEU A 514 -10.53 -7.81 30.14
N GLU A 515 -10.52 -8.83 30.98
CA GLU A 515 -11.51 -9.03 32.03
C GLU A 515 -11.60 -7.84 32.99
N LYS A 516 -10.44 -7.35 33.45
CA LYS A 516 -10.36 -6.15 34.30
C LYS A 516 -10.92 -4.92 33.63
N PHE A 517 -10.66 -4.72 32.34
CA PHE A 517 -11.19 -3.61 31.55
C PHE A 517 -12.73 -3.72 31.45
N LYS A 518 -13.25 -4.86 31.01
CA LYS A 518 -14.70 -5.10 30.88
C LYS A 518 -15.44 -4.89 32.21
N ARG A 519 -14.88 -5.40 33.29
CA ARG A 519 -15.46 -5.23 34.65
C ARG A 519 -15.47 -3.77 35.08
N ARG A 520 -14.38 -3.03 34.88
CA ARG A 520 -14.27 -1.60 35.24
C ARG A 520 -15.29 -0.74 34.49
N HIS A 521 -15.54 -1.05 33.25
CA HIS A 521 -16.41 -0.28 32.37
C HIS A 521 -17.83 -0.82 32.21
N SER A 522 -18.20 -1.86 32.97
CA SER A 522 -19.48 -2.57 32.82
C SER A 522 -20.71 -1.65 32.85
N ALA A 523 -20.72 -0.62 33.69
CA ALA A 523 -21.84 0.31 33.79
C ALA A 523 -21.93 1.30 32.60
N ARG A 524 -20.83 1.53 31.87
CA ARG A 524 -20.77 2.47 30.74
C ARG A 524 -20.91 1.76 29.39
N ALA A 525 -20.51 0.51 29.30
CA ALA A 525 -20.40 -0.20 28.04
C ALA A 525 -21.76 -0.39 27.35
N ALA A 526 -22.78 -0.87 28.07
CA ALA A 526 -24.10 -1.09 27.47
C ALA A 526 -24.73 0.21 26.94
N PRO A 527 -24.80 1.33 27.71
CA PRO A 527 -25.28 2.60 27.17
C PRO A 527 -24.50 3.09 25.95
N ALA A 528 -23.16 2.97 25.94
CA ALA A 528 -22.33 3.39 24.81
C ALA A 528 -22.59 2.57 23.53
N LEU A 529 -22.82 1.26 23.69
CA LEU A 529 -23.19 0.38 22.57
C LEU A 529 -24.61 0.68 22.05
N ASP A 530 -25.55 1.03 22.92
CA ASP A 530 -26.91 1.43 22.51
C ASP A 530 -26.90 2.78 21.77
N GLU A 531 -26.10 3.74 22.21
CA GLU A 531 -25.89 5.00 21.49
C GLU A 531 -25.22 4.76 20.12
N LEU A 532 -24.24 3.86 20.03
CA LEU A 532 -23.63 3.45 18.76
C LEU A 532 -24.68 2.85 17.83
N ALA A 533 -25.54 1.97 18.34
CA ALA A 533 -26.62 1.36 17.58
C ALA A 533 -27.57 2.42 17.01
N ALA A 534 -27.99 3.37 17.84
CA ALA A 534 -28.87 4.47 17.40
C ALA A 534 -28.24 5.30 16.26
N VAL A 535 -26.92 5.52 16.29
CA VAL A 535 -26.20 6.21 15.19
C VAL A 535 -26.19 5.36 13.92
N VAL A 536 -25.98 4.04 14.02
CA VAL A 536 -26.04 3.14 12.86
C VAL A 536 -27.44 3.15 12.23
N GLU A 537 -28.48 3.06 13.02
CA GLU A 537 -29.88 3.02 12.58
C GLU A 537 -30.36 4.36 12.00
N SER A 538 -29.94 5.47 12.58
CA SER A 538 -30.30 6.82 12.10
C SER A 538 -29.53 7.27 10.84
N GLY A 539 -28.55 6.50 10.38
CA GLY A 539 -27.71 6.88 9.25
C GLY A 539 -26.65 7.94 9.56
N GLY A 540 -26.37 8.19 10.85
CA GLY A 540 -25.31 9.09 11.30
C GLY A 540 -23.90 8.57 11.00
N ASN A 541 -22.88 9.41 11.23
CA ASN A 541 -21.49 9.03 11.06
C ASN A 541 -21.03 8.10 12.19
N VAL A 542 -20.91 6.82 11.88
CA VAL A 542 -20.56 5.76 12.84
C VAL A 542 -19.16 5.96 13.40
N PHE A 543 -18.21 6.43 12.59
CA PHE A 543 -16.82 6.59 13.02
C PHE A 543 -16.68 7.67 14.12
N ALA A 544 -17.41 8.77 14.01
CA ALA A 544 -17.41 9.81 15.05
C ALA A 544 -17.85 9.23 16.41
N LYS A 545 -18.88 8.35 16.41
CA LYS A 545 -19.35 7.70 17.63
C LYS A 545 -18.41 6.61 18.15
N LEU A 546 -17.71 5.91 17.27
CA LEU A 546 -16.71 4.92 17.67
C LEU A 546 -15.60 5.52 18.53
N ILE A 547 -15.17 6.76 18.27
CA ILE A 547 -14.10 7.42 19.06
C ILE A 547 -14.51 7.56 20.55
N GLU A 548 -15.78 7.77 20.83
CA GLU A 548 -16.31 7.81 22.21
C GLU A 548 -16.50 6.39 22.78
N THR A 549 -17.01 5.47 21.95
CA THR A 549 -17.38 4.12 22.36
C THR A 549 -16.16 3.28 22.78
N VAL A 550 -15.02 3.43 22.10
CA VAL A 550 -13.77 2.69 22.42
C VAL A 550 -13.17 3.06 23.77
N GLU A 551 -13.59 4.17 24.39
CA GLU A 551 -13.14 4.54 25.74
C GLU A 551 -13.59 3.55 26.82
N CYS A 552 -14.70 2.83 26.59
CA CYS A 552 -15.30 1.93 27.58
C CYS A 552 -15.70 0.56 27.04
N CYS A 553 -15.57 0.33 25.72
CA CYS A 553 -15.90 -0.93 25.09
C CYS A 553 -14.66 -1.56 24.45
N SER A 554 -14.56 -2.89 24.49
CA SER A 554 -13.53 -3.66 23.80
C SER A 554 -13.84 -3.80 22.29
N LEU A 555 -12.85 -4.20 21.52
CA LEU A 555 -12.98 -4.50 20.09
C LEU A 555 -14.13 -5.49 19.83
N GLY A 556 -14.13 -6.62 20.53
CA GLY A 556 -15.15 -7.66 20.36
C GLY A 556 -16.55 -7.25 20.81
N GLN A 557 -16.68 -6.41 21.85
CA GLN A 557 -17.98 -5.88 22.25
C GLN A 557 -18.58 -5.00 21.16
N ILE A 558 -17.78 -4.09 20.59
CA ILE A 558 -18.21 -3.20 19.50
C ILE A 558 -18.55 -4.02 18.25
N THR A 559 -17.66 -4.93 17.85
CA THR A 559 -17.89 -5.80 16.68
C THR A 559 -19.15 -6.65 16.84
N SER A 560 -19.38 -7.22 18.02
CA SER A 560 -20.58 -8.03 18.29
C SER A 560 -21.85 -7.19 18.17
N ARG A 561 -21.85 -5.98 18.73
CA ARG A 561 -23.01 -5.08 18.61
C ARG A 561 -23.29 -4.67 17.16
N LEU A 562 -22.25 -4.36 16.39
CA LEU A 562 -22.39 -4.07 14.96
C LEU A 562 -22.89 -5.28 14.17
N HIS A 563 -22.45 -6.51 14.52
CA HIS A 563 -22.96 -7.74 13.89
C HIS A 563 -24.47 -7.96 14.14
N GLU A 564 -24.98 -7.58 15.31
CA GLU A 564 -26.42 -7.64 15.60
C GLU A 564 -27.23 -6.72 14.68
N LEU A 565 -26.66 -5.57 14.31
CA LEU A 565 -27.33 -4.53 13.53
C LEU A 565 -27.25 -4.78 12.01
N VAL A 566 -26.06 -5.12 11.51
CA VAL A 566 -25.81 -5.19 10.07
C VAL A 566 -25.54 -6.61 9.57
N GLY A 567 -25.44 -7.59 10.47
CA GLY A 567 -25.10 -8.97 10.14
C GLY A 567 -23.60 -9.22 10.03
N ARG A 568 -23.26 -10.49 9.77
CA ARG A 568 -21.88 -10.95 9.53
C ARG A 568 -21.66 -11.20 8.05
N TYR A 569 -20.44 -10.99 7.58
CA TYR A 569 -20.07 -11.40 6.23
C TYR A 569 -20.20 -12.93 6.11
N ARG A 570 -20.81 -13.37 5.03
CA ARG A 570 -20.88 -14.77 4.64
C ARG A 570 -20.27 -14.91 3.26
N PRO A 571 -19.12 -15.58 3.11
CA PRO A 571 -18.57 -15.86 1.79
C PRO A 571 -19.62 -16.60 0.96
N THR A 572 -19.86 -16.15 -0.26
CA THR A 572 -20.62 -16.93 -1.24
C THR A 572 -19.78 -18.14 -1.62
N ILE A 573 -20.25 -19.33 -1.27
CA ILE A 573 -19.58 -20.62 -1.56
C ILE A 573 -19.65 -20.91 -3.07
#